data_2fd50307ceacdb2683f7196b45f2abd1
#
_entry.id   2fd50307ceacdb2683f7196b45f2abd1
#
_cell.length_a   1.000
_cell.length_b   1.000
_cell.length_c   1.000
_cell.angle_alpha   90.00
_cell.angle_beta   90.00
_cell.angle_gamma   90.00
#
_symmetry.space_group_name_H-M   'P 1'
#
loop_
_entity.id
_entity.type
_entity.pdbx_description
1 polymer ?
#
loop_
_entity_poly.entity_id
_entity_poly.type
_entity_poly.pdbx_seq_one_letter_code
_entity_poly.pdbx_strand_id
1 'polypeptide(L)'
;MSYDQQILKVLTEAGEHGIGVQTIAKHIYNMNRTFFFQPDFEEIRSYVQQYLLRNSKSQQSLIESTGRRGYYRLNTSGSADARQLMLQFTDKQEEKEEEKSPVQDLSLSLFD
;
A
#
# COMPACT_ATOMS: atom_id res chain seq x y z
N MET A 1 -0.30 -1.15 14.30
CA MET A 1 0.45 -1.20 13.03
C MET A 1 1.17 0.12 12.83
N SER A 2 2.44 0.09 12.47
CA SER A 2 3.19 1.32 12.26
C SER A 2 2.84 1.96 10.92
N TYR A 3 3.09 3.26 10.81
CA TYR A 3 2.89 3.95 9.53
C TYR A 3 3.76 3.36 8.43
N ASP A 4 4.98 2.94 8.78
CA ASP A 4 5.89 2.34 7.79
C ASP A 4 5.27 1.13 7.11
N GLN A 5 4.68 0.23 7.91
CA GLN A 5 4.02 -0.95 7.38
C GLN A 5 2.81 -0.60 6.54
N GLN A 6 2.07 0.42 6.95
CA GLN A 6 0.89 0.86 6.20
C GLN A 6 1.29 1.48 4.86
N ILE A 7 2.38 2.26 4.84
CA ILE A 7 2.90 2.81 3.59
C ILE A 7 3.28 1.68 2.63
N LEU A 8 4.00 0.69 3.12
CA LEU A 8 4.42 -0.44 2.29
C LEU A 8 3.23 -1.22 1.76
N LYS A 9 2.20 -1.40 2.59
CA LYS A 9 0.98 -2.07 2.15
C LYS A 9 0.30 -1.32 1.02
N VAL A 10 0.19 -0.01 1.13
CA VAL A 10 -0.42 0.81 0.09
C VAL A 10 0.39 0.73 -1.20
N LEU A 11 1.71 0.75 -1.09
CA LEU A 11 2.58 0.64 -2.26
C LEU A 11 2.43 -0.71 -2.95
N THR A 12 2.29 -1.80 -2.19
CA THR A 12 2.08 -3.12 -2.80
C THR A 12 0.75 -3.18 -3.52
N GLU A 13 -0.28 -2.57 -2.97
CA GLU A 13 -1.60 -2.52 -3.61
C GLU A 13 -1.57 -1.69 -4.90
N ALA A 14 -0.78 -0.62 -4.93
CA ALA A 14 -0.68 0.24 -6.11
C ALA A 14 0.08 -0.44 -7.25
N GLY A 15 1.03 -1.31 -6.94
CA GLY A 15 1.78 -2.05 -7.95
C GLY A 15 2.71 -1.17 -8.76
N GLU A 16 2.94 -1.56 -10.02
CA GLU A 16 3.89 -0.88 -10.90
C GLU A 16 3.46 0.52 -11.32
N HIS A 17 2.18 0.79 -11.29
CA HIS A 17 1.68 2.11 -11.65
C HIS A 17 2.12 3.19 -10.67
N GLY A 18 2.40 2.79 -9.44
CA GLY A 18 2.78 3.73 -8.41
C GLY A 18 1.60 4.50 -7.86
N ILE A 19 1.90 5.38 -6.90
CA ILE A 19 0.87 6.13 -6.21
C ILE A 19 1.48 7.42 -5.66
N GLY A 20 0.69 8.48 -5.62
CA GLY A 20 1.15 9.78 -5.14
C GLY A 20 1.20 9.87 -3.63
N VAL A 21 2.06 10.74 -3.12
CA VAL A 21 2.22 11.00 -1.69
C VAL A 21 0.87 11.34 -1.05
N GLN A 22 0.12 12.22 -1.69
CA GLN A 22 -1.17 12.67 -1.18
C GLN A 22 -2.14 11.51 -1.01
N THR A 23 -2.20 10.62 -2.00
CA THR A 23 -3.10 9.48 -1.97
C THR A 23 -2.68 8.47 -0.92
N ILE A 24 -1.38 8.24 -0.78
CA ILE A 24 -0.88 7.37 0.30
C ILE A 24 -1.30 7.92 1.65
N ALA A 25 -1.12 9.22 1.85
CA ALA A 25 -1.47 9.85 3.12
C ALA A 25 -2.97 9.73 3.42
N LYS A 26 -3.81 9.84 2.41
CA LYS A 26 -5.25 9.67 2.58
C LYS A 26 -5.60 8.24 3.00
N HIS A 27 -4.97 7.25 2.39
CA HIS A 27 -5.19 5.85 2.78
C HIS A 27 -4.79 5.61 4.22
N ILE A 28 -3.64 6.13 4.62
CA ILE A 28 -3.15 5.95 5.99
C ILE A 28 -4.05 6.68 6.98
N TYR A 29 -4.47 7.89 6.64
CA TYR A 29 -5.41 8.63 7.47
C TYR A 29 -6.69 7.81 7.70
N ASN A 30 -7.26 7.26 6.64
CA ASN A 30 -8.48 6.48 6.75
C ASN A 30 -8.29 5.20 7.55
N MET A 31 -7.12 4.57 7.45
CA MET A 31 -6.83 3.36 8.21
C MET A 31 -6.70 3.61 9.71
N ASN A 32 -6.29 4.82 10.09
CA ASN A 32 -6.05 5.16 11.49
C ASN A 32 -7.16 5.98 12.12
N ARG A 33 -8.09 6.49 11.32
CA ARG A 33 -9.19 7.27 11.84
C ARG A 33 -10.22 6.34 12.47
N THR A 34 -10.60 6.66 13.71
CA THR A 34 -11.65 5.93 14.40
C THR A 34 -12.69 6.91 14.90
N PHE A 35 -13.78 6.37 15.48
CA PHE A 35 -14.83 7.20 16.05
C PHE A 35 -14.29 8.11 17.15
N PHE A 36 -13.31 7.63 17.92
CA PHE A 36 -12.75 8.35 19.06
C PHE A 36 -11.42 9.03 18.78
N PHE A 37 -10.81 8.79 17.62
CA PHE A 37 -9.50 9.32 17.31
C PHE A 37 -9.42 9.75 15.85
N GLN A 38 -9.03 11.00 15.66
CA GLN A 38 -8.81 11.54 14.32
C GLN A 38 -7.36 12.02 14.24
N PRO A 39 -6.51 11.31 13.49
CA PRO A 39 -5.12 11.75 13.35
C PRO A 39 -5.02 13.04 12.55
N ASP A 40 -3.89 13.73 12.69
CA ASP A 40 -3.62 14.94 11.91
C ASP A 40 -3.13 14.55 10.51
N PHE A 41 -3.92 14.89 9.50
CA PHE A 41 -3.59 14.55 8.11
C PHE A 41 -2.25 15.15 7.68
N GLU A 42 -1.94 16.39 8.07
CA GLU A 42 -0.70 17.03 7.68
C GLU A 42 0.53 16.33 8.28
N GLU A 43 0.42 15.85 9.50
CA GLU A 43 1.49 15.07 10.10
C GLU A 43 1.71 13.76 9.35
N ILE A 44 0.63 13.08 8.99
CA ILE A 44 0.70 11.85 8.22
C ILE A 44 1.33 12.12 6.86
N ARG A 45 0.90 13.16 6.18
CA ARG A 45 1.45 13.52 4.88
C ARG A 45 2.95 13.81 4.94
N SER A 46 3.37 14.56 5.94
CA SER A 46 4.80 14.85 6.14
C SER A 46 5.58 13.57 6.42
N TYR A 47 5.04 12.70 7.25
CA TYR A 47 5.69 11.43 7.57
C TYR A 47 5.86 10.58 6.31
N VAL A 48 4.80 10.45 5.52
CA VAL A 48 4.83 9.69 4.27
C VAL A 48 5.87 10.25 3.33
N GLN A 49 5.88 11.55 3.14
CA GLN A 49 6.82 12.20 2.24
C GLN A 49 8.27 11.94 2.65
N GLN A 50 8.57 12.08 3.93
CA GLN A 50 9.93 11.85 4.44
C GLN A 50 10.31 10.38 4.32
N TYR A 51 9.38 9.49 4.60
CA TYR A 51 9.64 8.04 4.47
C TYR A 51 9.99 7.69 3.02
N LEU A 52 9.21 8.18 2.07
CA LEU A 52 9.44 7.89 0.66
C LEU A 52 10.77 8.47 0.19
N LEU A 53 11.09 9.69 0.61
CA LEU A 53 12.35 10.32 0.24
C LEU A 53 13.55 9.56 0.80
N ARG A 54 13.48 9.13 2.06
CA ARG A 54 14.59 8.41 2.69
C ARG A 54 14.81 7.05 2.05
N ASN A 55 13.77 6.41 1.58
CA ASN A 55 13.83 5.04 1.08
C ASN A 55 13.89 4.96 -0.44
N SER A 56 14.14 6.08 -1.13
CA SER A 56 14.25 6.12 -2.58
C SER A 56 15.54 6.78 -3.08
N LYS A 57 16.57 6.81 -2.23
CA LYS A 57 17.80 7.53 -2.53
C LYS A 57 18.77 6.79 -3.43
N SER A 58 18.66 5.48 -3.54
CA SER A 58 19.58 4.69 -4.36
C SER A 58 18.80 3.74 -5.26
N GLN A 59 19.52 3.15 -6.23
CA GLN A 59 18.92 2.17 -7.15
C GLN A 59 18.55 0.87 -6.44
N GLN A 60 19.09 0.64 -5.26
CA GLN A 60 18.80 -0.56 -4.48
C GLN A 60 17.85 -0.29 -3.33
N SER A 61 17.33 0.93 -3.23
CA SER A 61 16.38 1.28 -2.18
C SER A 61 15.06 0.53 -2.37
N LEU A 62 14.33 0.39 -1.27
CA LEU A 62 13.05 -0.33 -1.25
C LEU A 62 12.00 0.32 -2.16
N ILE A 63 12.06 1.63 -2.30
CA ILE A 63 11.09 2.44 -3.03
C ILE A 63 11.82 3.20 -4.13
N GLU A 64 11.12 3.47 -5.24
CA GLU A 64 11.66 4.30 -6.31
C GLU A 64 10.59 5.27 -6.81
N SER A 65 11.04 6.39 -7.38
CA SER A 65 10.15 7.30 -8.07
C SER A 65 9.73 6.70 -9.40
N THR A 66 8.45 6.91 -9.77
CA THR A 66 7.96 6.43 -11.07
C THR A 66 8.42 7.29 -12.25
N GLY A 67 9.13 8.40 -11.96
CA GLY A 67 9.47 9.40 -12.97
C GLY A 67 8.51 10.56 -12.96
N ARG A 68 7.32 10.41 -12.40
CA ARG A 68 6.35 11.47 -12.22
C ARG A 68 6.56 12.09 -10.84
N ARG A 69 6.62 13.40 -10.77
CA ARG A 69 6.89 14.11 -9.53
C ARG A 69 5.84 13.76 -8.46
N GLY A 70 6.33 13.34 -7.29
CA GLY A 70 5.48 13.02 -6.15
C GLY A 70 4.85 11.63 -6.21
N TYR A 71 5.18 10.82 -7.22
CA TYR A 71 4.66 9.45 -7.37
C TYR A 71 5.76 8.43 -7.14
N TYR A 72 5.44 7.40 -6.38
CA TYR A 72 6.41 6.38 -5.97
C TYR A 72 5.81 4.98 -6.12
N ARG A 73 6.69 3.99 -6.19
CA ARG A 73 6.31 2.58 -6.23
C ARG A 73 7.40 1.74 -5.57
N LEU A 74 7.10 0.48 -5.28
CA LEU A 74 8.12 -0.43 -4.78
C LEU A 74 9.14 -0.70 -5.88
N ASN A 75 10.42 -0.72 -5.48
CA ASN A 75 11.53 -0.92 -6.42
C ASN A 75 11.80 -2.41 -6.61
N THR A 76 10.91 -3.09 -7.31
CA THR A 76 11.00 -4.54 -7.50
C THR A 76 12.16 -4.95 -8.39
N SER A 77 12.67 -4.06 -9.22
CA SER A 77 13.80 -4.38 -10.08
C SER A 77 15.14 -4.25 -9.37
N GLY A 78 15.25 -3.36 -8.38
CA GLY A 78 16.51 -3.09 -7.69
C GLY A 78 16.59 -3.58 -6.26
N SER A 79 15.48 -4.02 -5.66
CA SER A 79 15.42 -4.42 -4.26
C SER A 79 14.78 -5.79 -4.11
N ALA A 80 15.51 -6.73 -3.50
CA ALA A 80 14.99 -8.06 -3.21
C ALA A 80 13.85 -7.98 -2.19
N ASP A 81 13.95 -7.06 -1.23
CA ASP A 81 12.91 -6.88 -0.22
C ASP A 81 11.61 -6.41 -0.84
N ALA A 82 11.69 -5.52 -1.82
CA ALA A 82 10.51 -5.05 -2.53
C ALA A 82 9.82 -6.19 -3.28
N ARG A 83 10.60 -7.04 -3.93
CA ARG A 83 10.07 -8.23 -4.62
C ARG A 83 9.37 -9.17 -3.64
N GLN A 84 9.98 -9.36 -2.47
CA GLN A 84 9.41 -10.22 -1.44
C GLN A 84 8.06 -9.70 -0.95
N LEU A 85 7.95 -8.40 -0.73
CA LEU A 85 6.70 -7.78 -0.32
C LEU A 85 5.60 -7.97 -1.37
N MET A 86 5.94 -7.81 -2.63
CA MET A 86 4.97 -7.98 -3.71
C MET A 86 4.46 -9.42 -3.79
N LEU A 87 5.36 -10.39 -3.62
CA LEU A 87 4.96 -11.79 -3.62
C LEU A 87 4.04 -12.11 -2.46
N GLN A 88 4.36 -11.62 -1.27
CA GLN A 88 3.52 -11.84 -0.10
C GLN A 88 2.14 -11.24 -0.26
N PHE A 89 2.06 -10.07 -0.86
CA PHE A 89 0.78 -9.42 -1.10
C PHE A 89 -0.07 -10.21 -2.10
N THR A 90 0.54 -10.68 -3.17
CA THR A 90 -0.16 -11.48 -4.18
C THR A 90 -0.72 -12.76 -3.59
N ASP A 91 0.07 -13.46 -2.77
CA ASP A 91 -0.37 -14.68 -2.11
C ASP A 91 -1.58 -14.44 -1.22
N LYS A 92 -1.54 -13.35 -0.44
CA LYS A 92 -2.66 -13.01 0.45
C LYS A 92 -3.91 -12.66 -0.33
N GLN A 93 -3.77 -12.00 -1.46
CA GLN A 93 -4.92 -11.65 -2.30
C GLN A 93 -5.58 -12.89 -2.88
N GLU A 94 -4.79 -13.84 -3.33
CA GLU A 94 -5.30 -15.09 -3.86
C GLU A 94 -6.09 -15.87 -2.82
N GLU A 95 -5.57 -15.94 -1.59
CA GLU A 95 -6.27 -16.59 -0.49
C GLU A 95 -7.62 -15.93 -0.21
N LYS A 96 -7.66 -14.59 -0.19
CA LYS A 96 -8.89 -13.87 0.07
C LYS A 96 -9.94 -14.11 -1.02
N GLU A 97 -9.50 -14.12 -2.26
CA GLU A 97 -10.42 -14.36 -3.37
C GLU A 97 -11.02 -15.76 -3.32
N GLU A 98 -10.22 -16.75 -2.98
CA GLU A 98 -10.71 -18.11 -2.83
C GLU A 98 -11.76 -18.23 -1.73
N GLU A 99 -11.55 -17.55 -0.61
CA GLU A 99 -12.50 -17.55 0.50
C GLU A 99 -13.80 -16.85 0.13
N LYS A 100 -13.72 -15.75 -0.58
CA LYS A 100 -14.89 -14.94 -0.92
C LYS A 100 -15.76 -15.57 -1.98
N SER A 101 -15.16 -16.18 -2.98
CA SER A 101 -15.91 -16.72 -4.10
C SER A 101 -16.99 -17.73 -3.70
N PRO A 102 -16.69 -18.75 -2.86
CA PRO A 102 -17.74 -19.69 -2.44
C PRO A 102 -18.85 -19.00 -1.66
N VAL A 103 -18.53 -18.04 -0.83
CA VAL A 103 -19.53 -17.32 -0.03
C VAL A 103 -20.46 -16.52 -0.94
N GLN A 104 -19.89 -15.84 -1.93
CA GLN A 104 -20.67 -15.04 -2.87
C GLN A 104 -21.60 -15.93 -3.69
N ASP A 105 -21.12 -17.06 -4.13
CA ASP A 105 -21.93 -18.00 -4.89
C ASP A 105 -23.12 -18.49 -4.08
N LEU A 106 -22.88 -18.81 -2.83
CA LEU A 106 -23.97 -19.25 -1.93
C LEU A 106 -24.99 -18.15 -1.71
N SER A 107 -24.53 -16.91 -1.57
CA SER A 107 -25.41 -15.76 -1.40
C SER A 107 -26.32 -15.58 -2.61
N LEU A 108 -25.75 -15.70 -3.80
CA LEU A 108 -26.50 -15.56 -5.03
C LEU A 108 -27.56 -16.67 -5.15
N SER A 109 -27.19 -17.87 -4.75
CA SER A 109 -28.11 -19.01 -4.79
C SER A 109 -29.32 -18.80 -3.88
N LEU A 110 -29.11 -18.15 -2.75
CA LEU A 110 -30.18 -17.90 -1.82
C LEU A 110 -31.25 -16.94 -2.37
N PHE A 111 -30.85 -16.05 -3.25
CA PHE A 111 -31.76 -15.07 -3.82
C PHE A 111 -32.38 -15.51 -5.15
N ASP A 112 -31.85 -16.54 -5.71
CA ASP A 112 -32.40 -17.09 -6.92
C ASP A 112 -33.57 -18.06 -6.63
#